data_0b37a9fced0c9081ca82d073a6a8dce5
#
_entry.id   0b37a9fced0c9081ca82d073a6a8dce5
#
_cell.length_a   1.000
_cell.length_b   1.000
_cell.length_c   1.000
_cell.angle_alpha   90.00
_cell.angle_beta   90.00
_cell.angle_gamma   90.00
#
_symmetry.space_group_name_H-M   'P 1'
#
loop_
_entity.id
_entity.type
_entity.pdbx_description
1 polymer ?
#
loop_
_entity_poly.entity_id
_entity_poly.type
_entity_poly.pdbx_seq_one_letter_code
_entity_poly.pdbx_strand_id
1 'polypeptide(L)'
;MKNKLMLTLLLFAGFLQAQDKKESFSFTLKEAINHAIQNNYSAINANRDVEAAKQKKWETTTIGLPQINGNVGYQNNIKIQKSLIPAEIFGGQPGEFAEVAFGTKHNMSSSLTLSQLIFDGSYLVGLQSAKTYLKISENAKIKTNQEIKEIVINSYGNVLLADESILILQKNKAILEKTFSDTKEIYKNGLIEEENVEQLQITLASINSSLENVKRQKTIANDMLKLVLGIDLQNDLILNDKLDVLTQNNVDLVLLKEEFNVNNNIDYQIGQNLLTSKELLLKLEKSKALPSLGAAVNFGYNSFGNEFTFFNQDQRWLNFSNVGVNLNVPIFSSFGRSSRTQQAKIALEQSKTQLTQTEQQLKLQFEKAKSDYEFSLEQLTTSKSNLNLAERIENKNQIKFKEGLASSFDLTKAQEQLYSAQQTYLQTMLDVINKRATLEKLLNKN
;
A
#
# COMPACT_ATOMS: atom_id res chain seq x y z
N MET A 1 14.10 -5.73 55.24
CA MET A 1 14.11 -4.77 54.13
C MET A 1 15.27 -4.95 53.15
N LYS A 2 16.48 -5.37 53.57
CA LYS A 2 17.64 -5.58 52.66
C LYS A 2 17.42 -6.66 51.55
N ASN A 3 16.73 -7.77 51.87
CA ASN A 3 16.52 -8.86 50.90
C ASN A 3 15.47 -8.56 49.80
N LYS A 4 14.52 -7.64 50.04
CA LYS A 4 13.57 -7.22 49.01
C LYS A 4 14.20 -6.24 48.02
N LEU A 5 15.17 -5.42 48.47
CA LEU A 5 15.87 -4.48 47.58
C LEU A 5 16.84 -5.20 46.65
N MET A 6 17.45 -6.32 47.12
CA MET A 6 18.37 -7.14 46.31
C MET A 6 17.63 -7.94 45.22
N LEU A 7 16.40 -8.39 45.50
CA LEU A 7 15.56 -9.10 44.52
C LEU A 7 15.04 -8.14 43.41
N THR A 8 14.75 -6.87 43.75
CA THR A 8 14.33 -5.86 42.77
C THR A 8 15.50 -5.41 41.89
N LEU A 9 16.72 -5.36 42.39
CA LEU A 9 17.93 -5.05 41.61
C LEU A 9 18.30 -6.18 40.63
N LEU A 10 18.10 -7.45 41.02
CA LEU A 10 18.30 -8.61 40.15
C LEU A 10 17.27 -8.70 39.03
N LEU A 11 16.02 -8.27 39.23
CA LEU A 11 15.01 -8.18 38.21
C LEU A 11 15.29 -7.03 37.22
N PHE A 12 15.90 -5.93 37.63
CA PHE A 12 16.29 -4.82 36.74
C PHE A 12 17.55 -5.13 35.91
N ALA A 13 18.45 -5.97 36.39
CA ALA A 13 19.65 -6.39 35.65
C ALA A 13 19.31 -7.38 34.48
N GLY A 14 18.17 -8.07 34.54
CA GLY A 14 17.73 -8.99 33.49
C GLY A 14 17.14 -8.28 32.24
N PHE A 15 16.79 -7.00 32.34
CA PHE A 15 16.23 -6.23 31.20
C PHE A 15 17.29 -5.49 30.38
N LEU A 16 18.57 -5.49 30.77
CA LEU A 16 19.64 -4.75 30.08
C LEU A 16 20.43 -5.59 29.06
N GLN A 17 20.01 -6.82 28.72
CA GLN A 17 20.67 -7.65 27.70
C GLN A 17 19.78 -7.98 26.50
N ALA A 18 18.85 -7.13 26.15
CA ALA A 18 18.36 -7.10 24.78
C ALA A 18 19.37 -6.30 23.92
N GLN A 19 20.59 -6.80 23.75
CA GLN A 19 21.41 -6.45 22.61
C GLN A 19 20.64 -6.99 21.41
N ASP A 20 20.10 -6.10 20.56
CA ASP A 20 19.55 -6.45 19.26
C ASP A 20 20.61 -7.25 18.51
N LYS A 21 20.40 -8.57 18.47
CA LYS A 21 21.29 -9.48 17.77
C LYS A 21 21.12 -9.18 16.30
N LYS A 22 22.12 -8.55 15.70
CA LYS A 22 22.15 -8.24 14.29
C LYS A 22 21.87 -9.52 13.50
N GLU A 23 20.73 -9.59 12.84
CA GLU A 23 20.35 -10.72 12.02
C GLU A 23 20.97 -10.61 10.62
N SER A 24 21.31 -11.74 10.02
CA SER A 24 21.81 -11.79 8.66
C SER A 24 20.80 -12.50 7.76
N PHE A 25 20.38 -11.82 6.72
CA PHE A 25 19.47 -12.32 5.71
C PHE A 25 20.22 -12.62 4.43
N SER A 26 19.85 -13.71 3.76
CA SER A 26 20.45 -14.12 2.48
C SER A 26 19.36 -14.55 1.53
N PHE A 27 19.25 -13.92 0.35
CA PHE A 27 18.17 -14.16 -0.59
C PHE A 27 18.64 -14.26 -2.03
N THR A 28 18.01 -15.15 -2.78
CA THR A 28 17.84 -15.04 -4.23
C THR A 28 16.70 -14.04 -4.52
N LEU A 29 16.60 -13.56 -5.77
CA LEU A 29 15.54 -12.65 -6.18
C LEU A 29 14.14 -13.21 -5.88
N LYS A 30 13.92 -14.49 -6.15
CA LYS A 30 12.63 -15.16 -5.88
C LYS A 30 12.30 -15.21 -4.38
N GLU A 31 13.29 -15.50 -3.55
CA GLU A 31 13.12 -15.50 -2.09
C GLU A 31 12.88 -14.09 -1.56
N ALA A 32 13.59 -13.09 -2.09
CA ALA A 32 13.40 -11.67 -1.75
C ALA A 32 11.97 -11.19 -2.07
N ILE A 33 11.43 -11.55 -3.24
CA ILE A 33 10.04 -11.23 -3.61
C ILE A 33 9.05 -11.88 -2.64
N ASN A 34 9.22 -13.17 -2.33
CA ASN A 34 8.33 -13.87 -1.40
C ASN A 34 8.39 -13.29 0.02
N HIS A 35 9.58 -12.94 0.47
CA HIS A 35 9.79 -12.29 1.78
C HIS A 35 9.10 -10.91 1.82
N ALA A 36 9.27 -10.09 0.77
CA ALA A 36 8.66 -8.78 0.70
C ALA A 36 7.12 -8.83 0.70
N ILE A 37 6.52 -9.76 -0.05
CA ILE A 37 5.05 -9.95 -0.07
C ILE A 37 4.50 -10.26 1.34
N GLN A 38 5.30 -10.84 2.22
CA GLN A 38 4.90 -11.18 3.58
C GLN A 38 5.23 -10.09 4.60
N ASN A 39 6.35 -9.39 4.43
CA ASN A 39 6.94 -8.54 5.47
C ASN A 39 7.00 -7.04 5.09
N ASN A 40 6.79 -6.67 3.83
CA ASN A 40 6.73 -5.27 3.42
C ASN A 40 5.56 -4.57 4.11
N TYR A 41 5.81 -3.36 4.61
CA TYR A 41 4.80 -2.57 5.36
C TYR A 41 3.51 -2.34 4.57
N SER A 42 3.60 -2.11 3.25
CA SER A 42 2.43 -1.93 2.39
C SER A 42 1.65 -3.25 2.21
N ALA A 43 2.34 -4.39 2.10
CA ALA A 43 1.70 -5.71 2.01
C ALA A 43 0.97 -6.07 3.30
N ILE A 44 1.59 -5.80 4.46
CA ILE A 44 0.98 -6.01 5.78
C ILE A 44 -0.28 -5.15 5.92
N ASN A 45 -0.22 -3.87 5.53
CA ASN A 45 -1.37 -2.97 5.60
C ASN A 45 -2.47 -3.39 4.62
N ALA A 46 -2.13 -3.77 3.38
CA ALA A 46 -3.12 -4.28 2.42
C ALA A 46 -3.83 -5.56 2.92
N ASN A 47 -3.13 -6.43 3.66
CA ASN A 47 -3.76 -7.57 4.33
C ASN A 47 -4.75 -7.12 5.43
N ARG A 48 -4.36 -6.14 6.26
CA ARG A 48 -5.22 -5.56 7.29
C ARG A 48 -6.45 -4.88 6.70
N ASP A 49 -6.32 -4.21 5.56
CA ASP A 49 -7.44 -3.59 4.85
C ASP A 49 -8.46 -4.64 4.36
N VAL A 50 -8.00 -5.80 3.90
CA VAL A 50 -8.91 -6.92 3.57
C VAL A 50 -9.62 -7.44 4.81
N GLU A 51 -8.92 -7.59 5.95
CA GLU A 51 -9.56 -8.00 7.20
C GLU A 51 -10.58 -6.95 7.69
N ALA A 52 -10.24 -5.67 7.62
CA ALA A 52 -11.16 -4.58 7.92
C ALA A 52 -12.41 -4.60 7.02
N ALA A 53 -12.23 -4.87 5.72
CA ALA A 53 -13.34 -5.01 4.78
C ALA A 53 -14.24 -6.22 5.09
N LYS A 54 -13.68 -7.33 5.58
CA LYS A 54 -14.47 -8.48 6.07
C LYS A 54 -15.31 -8.10 7.27
N GLN A 55 -14.74 -7.36 8.24
CA GLN A 55 -15.49 -6.87 9.40
C GLN A 55 -16.57 -5.87 8.97
N LYS A 56 -16.29 -4.99 8.01
CA LYS A 56 -17.29 -4.05 7.47
C LYS A 56 -18.45 -4.76 6.78
N LYS A 57 -18.16 -5.85 6.07
CA LYS A 57 -19.20 -6.71 5.50
C LYS A 57 -20.06 -7.33 6.60
N TRP A 58 -19.45 -7.81 7.69
CA TRP A 58 -20.18 -8.37 8.83
C TRP A 58 -21.00 -7.31 9.55
N GLU A 59 -20.43 -6.14 9.85
CA GLU A 59 -21.13 -5.00 10.41
C GLU A 59 -22.39 -4.65 9.59
N THR A 60 -22.27 -4.60 8.26
CA THR A 60 -23.43 -4.38 7.38
C THR A 60 -24.46 -5.50 7.50
N THR A 61 -24.01 -6.75 7.62
CA THR A 61 -24.90 -7.90 7.79
C THR A 61 -25.67 -7.83 9.11
N THR A 62 -25.02 -7.39 10.19
CA THR A 62 -25.67 -7.32 11.52
C THR A 62 -26.79 -6.31 11.60
N ILE A 63 -26.87 -5.32 10.70
CA ILE A 63 -28.00 -4.37 10.65
C ILE A 63 -29.35 -5.10 10.46
N GLY A 64 -29.35 -6.21 9.73
CA GLY A 64 -30.54 -7.04 9.52
C GLY A 64 -30.81 -8.08 10.60
N LEU A 65 -29.92 -8.23 11.58
CA LEU A 65 -30.08 -9.15 12.70
C LEU A 65 -30.80 -8.48 13.87
N PRO A 66 -31.37 -9.24 14.82
CA PRO A 66 -32.00 -8.67 16.03
C PRO A 66 -31.02 -7.80 16.81
N GLN A 67 -31.45 -6.60 17.19
CA GLN A 67 -30.67 -5.67 18.01
C GLN A 67 -31.33 -5.52 19.37
N ILE A 68 -30.56 -5.61 20.46
CA ILE A 68 -31.05 -5.44 21.82
C ILE A 68 -30.37 -4.21 22.41
N ASN A 69 -31.17 -3.24 22.82
CA ASN A 69 -30.72 -1.99 23.44
C ASN A 69 -31.32 -1.81 24.82
N GLY A 70 -30.51 -1.53 25.83
CA GLY A 70 -30.92 -1.14 27.15
C GLY A 70 -30.84 0.38 27.32
N ASN A 71 -31.87 0.98 27.90
CA ASN A 71 -31.87 2.40 28.25
C ASN A 71 -32.32 2.61 29.69
N VAL A 72 -31.57 3.41 30.43
CA VAL A 72 -31.96 3.89 31.78
C VAL A 72 -31.96 5.41 31.72
N GLY A 73 -33.11 5.99 32.05
CA GLY A 73 -33.31 7.44 32.05
C GLY A 73 -33.78 7.94 33.40
N TYR A 74 -33.23 9.07 33.83
CA TYR A 74 -33.72 9.82 34.97
C TYR A 74 -34.06 11.25 34.54
N GLN A 75 -35.23 11.74 34.95
CA GLN A 75 -35.69 13.08 34.67
C GLN A 75 -36.15 13.75 35.97
N ASN A 76 -35.65 14.96 36.23
CA ASN A 76 -36.11 15.83 37.26
C ASN A 76 -36.86 17.01 36.62
N ASN A 77 -38.15 17.11 36.85
CA ASN A 77 -39.00 18.21 36.39
C ASN A 77 -38.84 19.38 37.38
N ILE A 78 -38.02 20.36 37.09
CA ILE A 78 -37.79 21.55 37.90
C ILE A 78 -39.11 22.29 38.13
N LYS A 79 -39.96 22.38 37.09
CA LYS A 79 -41.34 22.82 37.14
C LYS A 79 -42.22 21.80 36.43
N ILE A 80 -43.22 21.26 37.12
CA ILE A 80 -44.19 20.34 36.52
C ILE A 80 -45.09 21.16 35.60
N GLN A 81 -45.30 20.72 34.38
CA GLN A 81 -46.23 21.35 33.45
C GLN A 81 -47.65 21.25 33.99
N LYS A 82 -48.32 22.39 34.06
CA LYS A 82 -49.70 22.42 34.39
C LYS A 82 -50.57 22.38 33.14
N SER A 83 -51.66 21.66 33.18
CA SER A 83 -52.70 21.63 32.15
C SER A 83 -53.96 22.38 32.66
N LEU A 84 -54.60 23.12 31.77
CA LEU A 84 -55.87 23.74 32.01
C LEU A 84 -56.98 22.71 31.77
N ILE A 85 -57.79 22.45 32.79
CA ILE A 85 -58.97 21.58 32.69
C ILE A 85 -60.19 22.34 33.12
N PRO A 86 -61.37 22.02 32.55
CA PRO A 86 -62.63 22.71 32.99
C PRO A 86 -62.82 22.60 34.51
N ALA A 87 -63.02 23.74 35.17
CA ALA A 87 -63.14 23.80 36.63
C ALA A 87 -64.38 23.07 37.15
N GLU A 88 -65.32 22.84 36.29
CA GLU A 88 -66.56 22.08 36.58
C GLU A 88 -66.26 20.67 37.14
N ILE A 89 -65.13 20.03 36.71
CA ILE A 89 -64.72 18.73 37.23
C ILE A 89 -64.36 18.75 38.70
N PHE A 90 -64.04 19.93 39.25
CA PHE A 90 -63.70 20.17 40.65
C PHE A 90 -64.82 21.00 41.43
N GLY A 91 -65.97 21.14 40.80
CA GLY A 91 -67.08 21.89 41.40
C GLY A 91 -67.01 23.39 41.16
N GLY A 92 -66.21 23.89 40.21
CA GLY A 92 -66.18 25.30 39.78
C GLY A 92 -67.30 25.67 38.82
N GLN A 93 -67.38 26.97 38.41
CA GLN A 93 -68.42 27.42 37.50
C GLN A 93 -68.19 27.04 36.05
N PRO A 94 -69.25 26.81 35.24
CA PRO A 94 -69.11 26.56 33.80
C PRO A 94 -68.34 27.67 33.07
N GLY A 95 -67.30 27.27 32.26
CA GLY A 95 -66.46 28.19 31.52
C GLY A 95 -65.19 28.65 32.25
N GLU A 96 -64.99 28.30 33.52
CA GLU A 96 -63.76 28.51 34.25
C GLU A 96 -62.77 27.32 34.01
N PHE A 97 -61.47 27.61 34.09
CA PHE A 97 -60.39 26.58 33.96
C PHE A 97 -59.61 26.54 35.27
N ALA A 98 -59.35 25.31 35.75
CA ALA A 98 -58.43 25.02 36.84
C ALA A 98 -57.08 24.60 36.34
N GLU A 99 -55.99 25.12 36.88
CA GLU A 99 -54.64 24.70 36.60
C GLU A 99 -54.31 23.45 37.43
N VAL A 100 -54.11 22.31 36.76
CA VAL A 100 -53.75 21.05 37.42
C VAL A 100 -52.42 20.57 36.93
N ALA A 101 -51.48 20.24 37.84
CA ALA A 101 -50.18 19.61 37.51
C ALA A 101 -50.38 18.12 37.47
N PHE A 102 -50.13 17.55 36.27
CA PHE A 102 -50.11 16.10 36.08
C PHE A 102 -48.67 15.61 35.99
N GLY A 103 -48.29 14.69 36.88
CA GLY A 103 -46.97 14.07 36.91
C GLY A 103 -46.25 14.24 38.25
N THR A 104 -45.01 13.80 38.29
CA THR A 104 -44.15 13.83 39.47
C THR A 104 -42.90 14.64 39.22
N LYS A 105 -42.26 15.09 40.28
CA LYS A 105 -41.01 15.86 40.20
C LYS A 105 -39.87 15.00 39.66
N HIS A 106 -39.82 13.74 40.06
CA HIS A 106 -38.77 12.79 39.66
C HIS A 106 -39.37 11.60 38.94
N ASN A 107 -38.80 11.28 37.78
CA ASN A 107 -39.21 10.13 36.99
C ASN A 107 -37.94 9.31 36.65
N MET A 108 -38.01 8.00 36.81
CA MET A 108 -36.96 7.08 36.41
C MET A 108 -37.53 5.97 35.54
N SER A 109 -36.90 5.72 34.43
CA SER A 109 -37.29 4.66 33.48
C SER A 109 -36.12 3.73 33.20
N SER A 110 -36.43 2.44 33.07
CA SER A 110 -35.50 1.42 32.58
C SER A 110 -36.20 0.59 31.51
N SER A 111 -35.63 0.46 30.35
CA SER A 111 -36.24 -0.30 29.26
C SER A 111 -35.24 -1.14 28.51
N LEU A 112 -35.68 -2.28 28.01
CA LEU A 112 -34.99 -3.17 27.10
C LEU A 112 -35.83 -3.24 25.82
N THR A 113 -35.18 -2.94 24.69
CA THR A 113 -35.82 -2.93 23.37
C THR A 113 -35.11 -3.96 22.48
N LEU A 114 -35.84 -4.97 22.02
CA LEU A 114 -35.45 -5.86 20.94
C LEU A 114 -36.02 -5.28 19.64
N SER A 115 -35.18 -4.89 18.69
CA SER A 115 -35.60 -4.41 17.37
C SER A 115 -35.11 -5.34 16.27
N GLN A 116 -35.98 -5.58 15.27
CA GLN A 116 -35.71 -6.44 14.13
C GLN A 116 -36.10 -5.72 12.85
N LEU A 117 -35.13 -5.56 11.93
CA LEU A 117 -35.42 -5.16 10.56
C LEU A 117 -36.05 -6.36 9.81
N ILE A 118 -37.28 -6.18 9.30
CA ILE A 118 -37.97 -7.21 8.51
C ILE A 118 -37.73 -7.02 7.03
N PHE A 119 -37.86 -5.78 6.57
CA PHE A 119 -37.62 -5.44 5.16
C PHE A 119 -37.10 -3.99 5.03
N ASP A 120 -36.04 -3.81 4.27
CA ASP A 120 -35.55 -2.51 3.80
C ASP A 120 -34.80 -2.74 2.48
N GLY A 121 -35.27 -2.09 1.40
CA GLY A 121 -34.64 -2.19 0.09
C GLY A 121 -33.22 -1.64 0.08
N SER A 122 -32.92 -0.62 0.89
CA SER A 122 -31.59 -0.03 1.02
C SER A 122 -30.61 -0.98 1.72
N TYR A 123 -31.08 -1.72 2.72
CA TYR A 123 -30.30 -2.76 3.40
C TYR A 123 -29.89 -3.90 2.43
N LEU A 124 -30.81 -4.37 1.60
CA LEU A 124 -30.50 -5.41 0.62
C LEU A 124 -29.44 -4.98 -0.40
N VAL A 125 -29.46 -3.71 -0.82
CA VAL A 125 -28.42 -3.13 -1.67
C VAL A 125 -27.13 -2.94 -0.86
N GLY A 126 -27.22 -2.54 0.39
CA GLY A 126 -26.11 -2.41 1.33
C GLY A 126 -25.30 -3.69 1.46
N LEU A 127 -25.96 -4.86 1.56
CA LEU A 127 -25.29 -6.17 1.58
C LEU A 127 -24.51 -6.45 0.28
N GLN A 128 -25.08 -6.09 -0.89
CA GLN A 128 -24.38 -6.22 -2.16
C GLN A 128 -23.17 -5.27 -2.24
N SER A 129 -23.33 -4.05 -1.76
CA SER A 129 -22.26 -3.05 -1.71
C SER A 129 -21.11 -3.48 -0.77
N ALA A 130 -21.43 -4.07 0.38
CA ALA A 130 -20.42 -4.58 1.31
C ALA A 130 -19.60 -5.74 0.72
N LYS A 131 -20.24 -6.61 -0.10
CA LYS A 131 -19.56 -7.66 -0.85
C LYS A 131 -18.62 -7.07 -1.92
N THR A 132 -19.07 -6.05 -2.64
CA THR A 132 -18.26 -5.34 -3.65
C THR A 132 -17.10 -4.61 -2.98
N TYR A 133 -17.30 -3.99 -1.83
CA TYR A 133 -16.25 -3.34 -1.06
C TYR A 133 -15.13 -4.32 -0.64
N LEU A 134 -15.50 -5.51 -0.18
CA LEU A 134 -14.51 -6.57 0.09
C LEU A 134 -13.71 -6.92 -1.17
N LYS A 135 -14.38 -7.07 -2.32
CA LYS A 135 -13.70 -7.36 -3.59
C LYS A 135 -12.73 -6.24 -4.02
N ILE A 136 -13.10 -4.97 -3.77
CA ILE A 136 -12.22 -3.83 -4.00
C ILE A 136 -10.94 -3.95 -3.16
N SER A 137 -11.06 -4.28 -1.87
CA SER A 137 -9.91 -4.45 -0.99
C SER A 137 -9.02 -5.64 -1.39
N GLU A 138 -9.62 -6.76 -1.82
CA GLU A 138 -8.90 -7.91 -2.35
C GLU A 138 -8.09 -7.55 -3.61
N ASN A 139 -8.69 -6.83 -4.56
CA ASN A 139 -8.01 -6.38 -5.77
C ASN A 139 -6.92 -5.34 -5.48
N ALA A 140 -7.14 -4.43 -4.52
CA ALA A 140 -6.13 -3.50 -4.05
C ALA A 140 -4.90 -4.22 -3.46
N LYS A 141 -5.11 -5.28 -2.67
CA LYS A 141 -4.03 -6.14 -2.17
C LYS A 141 -3.25 -6.80 -3.31
N ILE A 142 -3.94 -7.35 -4.33
CA ILE A 142 -3.27 -7.96 -5.49
C ILE A 142 -2.40 -6.91 -6.20
N LYS A 143 -2.94 -5.70 -6.44
CA LYS A 143 -2.19 -4.59 -7.04
C LYS A 143 -0.95 -4.24 -6.21
N THR A 144 -1.10 -4.09 -4.90
CA THR A 144 0.02 -3.81 -3.97
C THR A 144 1.11 -4.88 -4.07
N ASN A 145 0.74 -6.17 -4.12
CA ASN A 145 1.70 -7.24 -4.25
C ASN A 145 2.47 -7.20 -5.59
N GLN A 146 1.81 -6.85 -6.69
CA GLN A 146 2.46 -6.66 -7.99
C GLN A 146 3.41 -5.47 -8.01
N GLU A 147 3.03 -4.37 -7.37
CA GLU A 147 3.90 -3.19 -7.22
C GLU A 147 5.13 -3.51 -6.36
N ILE A 148 4.95 -4.24 -5.26
CA ILE A 148 6.06 -4.71 -4.41
C ILE A 148 7.00 -5.62 -5.21
N LYS A 149 6.47 -6.58 -5.99
CA LYS A 149 7.29 -7.45 -6.86
C LYS A 149 8.16 -6.63 -7.80
N GLU A 150 7.59 -5.64 -8.48
CA GLU A 150 8.32 -4.76 -9.41
C GLU A 150 9.40 -3.93 -8.68
N ILE A 151 9.08 -3.35 -7.52
CA ILE A 151 10.01 -2.56 -6.71
C ILE A 151 11.15 -3.43 -6.18
N VAL A 152 10.87 -4.66 -5.73
CA VAL A 152 11.91 -5.61 -5.29
C VAL A 152 12.84 -5.97 -6.42
N ILE A 153 12.32 -6.29 -7.62
CA ILE A 153 13.12 -6.62 -8.80
C ILE A 153 14.09 -5.47 -9.12
N ASN A 154 13.58 -4.25 -9.16
CA ASN A 154 14.37 -3.06 -9.45
C ASN A 154 15.43 -2.79 -8.36
N SER A 155 15.05 -2.83 -7.08
CA SER A 155 15.97 -2.56 -5.96
C SER A 155 17.05 -3.64 -5.83
N TYR A 156 16.68 -4.92 -6.03
CA TYR A 156 17.60 -6.05 -6.03
C TYR A 156 18.62 -5.94 -7.17
N GLY A 157 18.13 -5.63 -8.39
CA GLY A 157 18.98 -5.40 -9.55
C GLY A 157 19.94 -4.23 -9.37
N ASN A 158 19.52 -3.14 -8.74
CA ASN A 158 20.39 -1.98 -8.45
C ASN A 158 21.54 -2.32 -7.48
N VAL A 159 21.30 -3.19 -6.50
CA VAL A 159 22.39 -3.66 -5.62
C VAL A 159 23.38 -4.49 -6.40
N LEU A 160 22.92 -5.43 -7.24
CA LEU A 160 23.80 -6.24 -8.07
C LEU A 160 24.57 -5.40 -9.09
N LEU A 161 23.93 -4.39 -9.70
CA LEU A 161 24.58 -3.43 -10.58
C LEU A 161 25.74 -2.71 -9.88
N ALA A 162 25.51 -2.25 -8.64
CA ALA A 162 26.54 -1.58 -7.86
C ALA A 162 27.70 -2.55 -7.51
N ASP A 163 27.40 -3.82 -7.21
CA ASP A 163 28.41 -4.84 -6.94
C ASP A 163 29.32 -5.09 -8.15
N GLU A 164 28.73 -5.31 -9.33
CA GLU A 164 29.48 -5.52 -10.57
C GLU A 164 30.27 -4.26 -10.95
N SER A 165 29.71 -3.07 -10.75
CA SER A 165 30.40 -1.80 -10.99
C SER A 165 31.64 -1.64 -10.09
N ILE A 166 31.54 -2.03 -8.81
CA ILE A 166 32.68 -2.02 -7.89
C ILE A 166 33.76 -2.98 -8.36
N LEU A 167 33.41 -4.21 -8.77
CA LEU A 167 34.37 -5.20 -9.26
C LEU A 167 35.13 -4.72 -10.51
N ILE A 168 34.39 -4.11 -11.45
CA ILE A 168 34.99 -3.52 -12.69
C ILE A 168 35.91 -2.37 -12.33
N LEU A 169 35.50 -1.44 -11.49
CA LEU A 169 36.31 -0.29 -11.09
C LEU A 169 37.57 -0.70 -10.32
N GLN A 170 37.47 -1.70 -9.45
CA GLN A 170 38.65 -2.25 -8.75
C GLN A 170 39.66 -2.88 -9.74
N LYS A 171 39.17 -3.64 -10.73
CA LYS A 171 40.02 -4.23 -11.78
C LYS A 171 40.70 -3.14 -12.61
N ASN A 172 39.93 -2.14 -13.06
CA ASN A 172 40.44 -1.02 -13.86
C ASN A 172 41.46 -0.19 -13.06
N LYS A 173 41.20 0.07 -11.79
CA LYS A 173 42.13 0.75 -10.88
C LYS A 173 43.44 -0.02 -10.74
N ALA A 174 43.43 -1.32 -10.51
CA ALA A 174 44.65 -2.13 -10.37
C ALA A 174 45.51 -2.11 -11.65
N ILE A 175 44.88 -2.17 -12.85
CA ILE A 175 45.57 -2.04 -14.12
C ILE A 175 46.21 -0.67 -14.26
N LEU A 176 45.46 0.40 -13.94
CA LEU A 176 45.94 1.77 -14.06
C LEU A 176 47.06 2.10 -13.05
N GLU A 177 46.97 1.62 -11.79
CA GLU A 177 48.04 1.76 -10.80
C GLU A 177 49.34 1.18 -11.25
N LYS A 178 49.28 -0.02 -11.87
CA LYS A 178 50.49 -0.65 -12.48
C LYS A 178 51.04 0.20 -13.60
N THR A 179 50.18 0.63 -14.54
CA THR A 179 50.60 1.46 -15.70
C THR A 179 51.20 2.78 -15.21
N PHE A 180 50.62 3.43 -14.22
CA PHE A 180 51.15 4.66 -13.62
C PHE A 180 52.52 4.44 -12.99
N SER A 181 52.68 3.36 -12.22
CA SER A 181 53.98 3.02 -11.60
C SER A 181 55.08 2.76 -12.66
N ASP A 182 54.76 1.95 -13.67
CA ASP A 182 55.69 1.65 -14.75
C ASP A 182 56.09 2.93 -15.52
N THR A 183 55.12 3.78 -15.86
CA THR A 183 55.34 5.08 -16.55
C THR A 183 56.18 6.05 -15.73
N LYS A 184 55.97 6.09 -14.42
CA LYS A 184 56.75 6.94 -13.50
C LYS A 184 58.23 6.53 -13.44
N GLU A 185 58.55 5.24 -13.50
CA GLU A 185 59.92 4.78 -13.55
C GLU A 185 60.57 5.10 -14.92
N ILE A 186 59.80 4.99 -16.04
CA ILE A 186 60.30 5.38 -17.36
C ILE A 186 60.61 6.88 -17.44
N TYR A 187 59.75 7.73 -16.81
CA TYR A 187 60.00 9.18 -16.70
C TYR A 187 61.25 9.51 -15.88
N LYS A 188 61.45 8.84 -14.77
CA LYS A 188 62.67 9.04 -13.94
C LYS A 188 63.97 8.75 -14.70
N ASN A 189 63.89 7.86 -15.69
CA ASN A 189 65.02 7.57 -16.57
C ASN A 189 65.14 8.53 -17.78
N GLY A 190 64.28 9.55 -17.86
CA GLY A 190 64.32 10.60 -18.90
C GLY A 190 63.82 10.10 -20.28
N LEU A 191 63.06 8.99 -20.35
CA LEU A 191 62.64 8.37 -21.61
C LEU A 191 61.26 8.85 -22.10
N ILE A 192 60.51 9.55 -21.26
CA ILE A 192 59.18 10.15 -21.58
C ILE A 192 59.01 11.52 -20.87
N GLU A 193 58.02 12.26 -21.33
CA GLU A 193 57.68 13.59 -20.77
C GLU A 193 56.80 13.45 -19.50
N GLU A 194 56.91 14.42 -18.60
CA GLU A 194 56.17 14.47 -17.32
C GLU A 194 54.64 14.41 -17.53
N GLU A 195 54.16 15.07 -18.60
CA GLU A 195 52.74 15.09 -18.99
C GLU A 195 52.12 13.68 -19.04
N ASN A 196 52.89 12.66 -19.46
CA ASN A 196 52.40 11.27 -19.49
C ASN A 196 52.10 10.71 -18.11
N VAL A 197 52.87 11.08 -17.10
CA VAL A 197 52.68 10.69 -15.69
C VAL A 197 51.49 11.45 -15.10
N GLU A 198 51.38 12.77 -15.33
CA GLU A 198 50.31 13.62 -14.86
C GLU A 198 48.97 13.18 -15.41
N GLN A 199 48.85 12.86 -16.69
CA GLN A 199 47.62 12.36 -17.32
C GLN A 199 47.12 11.05 -16.67
N LEU A 200 48.03 10.09 -16.40
CA LEU A 200 47.68 8.86 -15.71
C LEU A 200 47.30 9.10 -14.24
N GLN A 201 47.92 10.09 -13.57
CA GLN A 201 47.56 10.47 -12.22
C GLN A 201 46.16 11.07 -12.13
N ILE A 202 45.76 11.92 -13.07
CA ILE A 202 44.39 12.46 -13.17
C ILE A 202 43.39 11.34 -13.36
N THR A 203 43.68 10.41 -14.29
CA THR A 203 42.80 9.27 -14.58
C THR A 203 42.65 8.37 -13.35
N LEU A 204 43.73 8.10 -12.62
CA LEU A 204 43.71 7.31 -11.39
C LEU A 204 42.89 7.97 -10.29
N ALA A 205 43.01 9.29 -10.11
CA ALA A 205 42.20 10.08 -9.18
C ALA A 205 40.71 10.00 -9.52
N SER A 206 40.34 10.07 -10.81
CA SER A 206 38.98 9.96 -11.30
C SER A 206 38.39 8.55 -11.01
N ILE A 207 39.12 7.47 -11.29
CA ILE A 207 38.67 6.10 -10.98
C ILE A 207 38.52 5.91 -9.48
N ASN A 208 39.43 6.41 -8.64
CA ASN A 208 39.32 6.34 -7.20
C ASN A 208 38.04 7.05 -6.69
N SER A 209 37.80 8.25 -7.18
CA SER A 209 36.58 9.01 -6.83
C SER A 209 35.31 8.26 -7.25
N SER A 210 35.30 7.69 -8.45
CA SER A 210 34.17 6.89 -8.95
C SER A 210 33.94 5.64 -8.11
N LEU A 211 35.00 4.92 -7.73
CA LEU A 211 34.92 3.73 -6.88
C LEU A 211 34.31 4.05 -5.52
N GLU A 212 34.79 5.10 -4.86
CA GLU A 212 34.24 5.52 -3.56
C GLU A 212 32.78 5.99 -3.67
N ASN A 213 32.41 6.62 -4.78
CA ASN A 213 31.02 7.00 -5.04
C ASN A 213 30.10 5.76 -5.20
N VAL A 214 30.52 4.78 -5.99
CA VAL A 214 29.71 3.55 -6.19
C VAL A 214 29.59 2.74 -4.92
N LYS A 215 30.63 2.69 -4.07
CA LYS A 215 30.53 2.08 -2.72
C LYS A 215 29.46 2.73 -1.87
N ARG A 216 29.38 4.08 -1.86
CA ARG A 216 28.32 4.80 -1.14
C ARG A 216 26.94 4.50 -1.75
N GLN A 217 26.83 4.48 -3.07
CA GLN A 217 25.58 4.13 -3.76
C GLN A 217 25.13 2.69 -3.44
N LYS A 218 26.06 1.74 -3.37
CA LYS A 218 25.76 0.35 -2.94
C LYS A 218 25.16 0.32 -1.54
N THR A 219 25.74 1.06 -0.59
CA THR A 219 25.20 1.11 0.78
C THR A 219 23.76 1.62 0.77
N ILE A 220 23.50 2.73 0.05
CA ILE A 220 22.14 3.29 -0.08
C ILE A 220 21.19 2.29 -0.78
N ALA A 221 21.63 1.65 -1.86
CA ALA A 221 20.81 0.66 -2.57
C ALA A 221 20.46 -0.55 -1.69
N ASN A 222 21.42 -1.03 -0.86
CA ASN A 222 21.16 -2.09 0.12
C ASN A 222 20.13 -1.66 1.16
N ASP A 223 20.23 -0.44 1.70
CA ASP A 223 19.30 0.07 2.69
C ASP A 223 17.91 0.30 2.10
N MET A 224 17.82 0.75 0.84
CA MET A 224 16.55 0.82 0.11
C MET A 224 15.94 -0.58 -0.09
N LEU A 225 16.74 -1.57 -0.45
CA LEU A 225 16.25 -2.95 -0.59
C LEU A 225 15.78 -3.52 0.76
N LYS A 226 16.52 -3.32 1.85
CA LYS A 226 16.09 -3.71 3.19
C LYS A 226 14.74 -3.10 3.57
N LEU A 227 14.55 -1.80 3.31
CA LEU A 227 13.28 -1.12 3.53
C LEU A 227 12.13 -1.76 2.75
N VAL A 228 12.36 -2.07 1.46
CA VAL A 228 11.38 -2.72 0.60
C VAL A 228 11.07 -4.14 1.06
N LEU A 229 12.07 -4.87 1.58
CA LEU A 229 11.90 -6.21 2.14
C LEU A 229 11.23 -6.21 3.53
N GLY A 230 11.11 -5.04 4.20
CA GLY A 230 10.62 -4.95 5.58
C GLY A 230 11.64 -5.41 6.61
N ILE A 231 12.94 -5.34 6.30
CA ILE A 231 14.07 -5.69 7.15
C ILE A 231 14.60 -4.42 7.82
N ASP A 232 15.01 -4.52 9.08
CA ASP A 232 15.67 -3.41 9.79
C ASP A 232 16.99 -3.04 9.09
N LEU A 233 17.26 -1.74 8.97
CA LEU A 233 18.43 -1.21 8.27
C LEU A 233 19.76 -1.65 8.92
N GLN A 234 19.76 -2.00 10.19
CA GLN A 234 20.93 -2.46 10.92
C GLN A 234 21.30 -3.91 10.64
N ASN A 235 20.40 -4.72 10.11
CA ASN A 235 20.62 -6.12 9.76
C ASN A 235 21.49 -6.24 8.51
N ASP A 236 22.18 -7.37 8.38
CA ASP A 236 22.99 -7.66 7.19
C ASP A 236 22.14 -8.32 6.10
N LEU A 237 22.37 -7.91 4.85
CA LEU A 237 21.69 -8.46 3.68
C LEU A 237 22.72 -8.93 2.65
N ILE A 238 22.63 -10.20 2.25
CA ILE A 238 23.47 -10.84 1.25
C ILE A 238 22.59 -11.27 0.07
N LEU A 239 23.01 -10.95 -1.15
CA LEU A 239 22.33 -11.37 -2.37
C LEU A 239 23.08 -12.55 -2.99
N ASN A 240 22.32 -13.60 -3.34
CA ASN A 240 22.90 -14.86 -3.83
C ASN A 240 22.99 -14.94 -5.35
N ASP A 241 22.31 -14.06 -6.09
CA ASP A 241 22.32 -14.04 -7.53
C ASP A 241 23.44 -13.16 -8.08
N LYS A 242 23.80 -13.40 -9.34
CA LYS A 242 24.68 -12.54 -10.14
C LYS A 242 23.88 -11.87 -11.23
N LEU A 243 24.27 -10.64 -11.58
CA LEU A 243 23.54 -9.83 -12.55
C LEU A 243 23.49 -10.47 -13.94
N ASP A 244 24.59 -11.10 -14.40
CA ASP A 244 24.68 -11.77 -15.68
C ASP A 244 23.73 -12.98 -15.78
N VAL A 245 23.68 -13.82 -14.73
CA VAL A 245 22.79 -14.99 -14.66
C VAL A 245 21.32 -14.55 -14.63
N LEU A 246 21.00 -13.54 -13.82
CA LEU A 246 19.65 -12.99 -13.79
C LEU A 246 19.25 -12.41 -15.15
N THR A 247 20.14 -11.68 -15.82
CA THR A 247 19.87 -11.13 -17.14
C THR A 247 19.57 -12.23 -18.15
N GLN A 248 20.39 -13.29 -18.20
CA GLN A 248 20.18 -14.41 -19.12
C GLN A 248 18.83 -15.10 -18.88
N ASN A 249 18.44 -15.30 -17.61
CA ASN A 249 17.15 -15.89 -17.24
C ASN A 249 15.97 -14.97 -17.58
N ASN A 250 16.22 -13.69 -17.81
CA ASN A 250 15.20 -12.68 -18.16
C ASN A 250 15.12 -12.39 -19.66
N VAL A 251 15.91 -13.03 -20.50
CA VAL A 251 15.79 -13.02 -21.98
C VAL A 251 14.71 -14.02 -22.38
N ASP A 252 13.50 -13.55 -22.65
CA ASP A 252 12.35 -14.38 -23.02
C ASP A 252 11.63 -13.82 -24.25
N LEU A 253 11.93 -14.36 -25.42
CA LEU A 253 11.29 -13.96 -26.68
C LEU A 253 9.84 -14.46 -26.81
N VAL A 254 9.43 -15.44 -26.01
CA VAL A 254 8.05 -15.96 -26.02
C VAL A 254 7.11 -14.92 -25.45
N LEU A 255 7.56 -14.17 -24.44
CA LEU A 255 6.81 -13.10 -23.81
C LEU A 255 6.36 -12.01 -24.80
N LEU A 256 7.18 -11.72 -25.83
CA LEU A 256 6.84 -10.76 -26.89
C LEU A 256 5.70 -11.21 -27.82
N LYS A 257 5.40 -12.52 -27.84
CA LYS A 257 4.33 -13.08 -28.70
C LYS A 257 2.98 -13.21 -27.96
N GLU A 258 2.96 -12.88 -26.67
CA GLU A 258 1.73 -12.98 -25.89
C GLU A 258 0.74 -11.89 -26.23
N GLU A 259 -0.54 -12.28 -26.27
CA GLU A 259 -1.65 -11.36 -26.51
C GLU A 259 -2.11 -10.74 -25.18
N PHE A 260 -2.39 -9.45 -25.22
CA PHE A 260 -2.90 -8.71 -24.08
C PHE A 260 -4.41 -8.92 -23.91
N ASN A 261 -4.81 -9.54 -22.81
CA ASN A 261 -6.20 -9.59 -22.39
C ASN A 261 -6.45 -8.60 -21.25
N VAL A 262 -7.09 -7.49 -21.55
CA VAL A 262 -7.35 -6.42 -20.58
C VAL A 262 -8.14 -6.91 -19.36
N ASN A 263 -9.02 -7.91 -19.52
CA ASN A 263 -9.82 -8.44 -18.40
C ASN A 263 -8.98 -9.10 -17.30
N ASN A 264 -7.78 -9.57 -17.65
CA ASN A 264 -6.86 -10.18 -16.69
C ASN A 264 -6.07 -9.11 -15.91
N ASN A 265 -6.01 -7.88 -16.41
CA ASN A 265 -5.23 -6.81 -15.78
C ASN A 265 -5.93 -6.31 -14.51
N ILE A 266 -5.17 -6.15 -13.42
CA ILE A 266 -5.72 -5.78 -12.10
C ILE A 266 -6.29 -4.36 -12.09
N ASP A 267 -5.71 -3.41 -12.82
CA ASP A 267 -6.21 -2.03 -12.89
C ASP A 267 -7.55 -1.96 -13.62
N TYR A 268 -7.75 -2.79 -14.65
CA TYR A 268 -9.05 -2.93 -15.31
C TYR A 268 -10.10 -3.53 -14.36
N GLN A 269 -9.73 -4.57 -13.60
CA GLN A 269 -10.63 -5.19 -12.61
C GLN A 269 -11.01 -4.21 -11.49
N ILE A 270 -10.08 -3.33 -11.08
CA ILE A 270 -10.36 -2.23 -10.15
C ILE A 270 -11.35 -1.24 -10.78
N GLY A 271 -11.18 -0.89 -12.05
CA GLY A 271 -12.12 -0.08 -12.81
C GLY A 271 -13.52 -0.70 -12.90
N GLN A 272 -13.61 -2.01 -13.14
CA GLN A 272 -14.88 -2.76 -13.13
C GLN A 272 -15.55 -2.75 -11.75
N ASN A 273 -14.78 -2.87 -10.67
CA ASN A 273 -15.34 -2.77 -9.31
C ASN A 273 -15.89 -1.38 -9.03
N LEU A 274 -15.22 -0.33 -9.53
CA LEU A 274 -15.74 1.05 -9.43
C LEU A 274 -17.05 1.21 -10.19
N LEU A 275 -17.15 0.67 -11.42
CA LEU A 275 -18.38 0.65 -12.20
C LEU A 275 -19.50 -0.05 -11.42
N THR A 276 -19.26 -1.25 -10.91
CA THR A 276 -20.21 -2.01 -10.08
C THR A 276 -20.66 -1.21 -8.85
N SER A 277 -19.74 -0.46 -8.21
CA SER A 277 -20.07 0.41 -7.08
C SER A 277 -21.04 1.54 -7.49
N LYS A 278 -20.89 2.11 -8.70
CA LYS A 278 -21.84 3.13 -9.22
C LYS A 278 -23.19 2.53 -9.61
N GLU A 279 -23.21 1.31 -10.11
CA GLU A 279 -24.46 0.56 -10.37
C GLU A 279 -25.22 0.31 -9.06
N LEU A 280 -24.51 -0.10 -8.02
CA LEU A 280 -25.09 -0.31 -6.70
C LEU A 280 -25.56 1.01 -6.05
N LEU A 281 -24.84 2.11 -6.26
CA LEU A 281 -25.29 3.44 -5.82
C LEU A 281 -26.60 3.84 -6.50
N LEU A 282 -26.72 3.65 -7.81
CA LEU A 282 -27.98 3.89 -8.54
C LEU A 282 -29.11 3.00 -7.99
N LYS A 283 -28.83 1.72 -7.74
CA LYS A 283 -29.78 0.77 -7.17
C LYS A 283 -30.19 1.18 -5.75
N LEU A 284 -29.25 1.70 -4.95
CA LEU A 284 -29.49 2.22 -3.60
C LEU A 284 -30.45 3.43 -3.66
N GLU A 285 -30.19 4.42 -4.54
CA GLU A 285 -31.06 5.58 -4.65
C GLU A 285 -32.50 5.21 -5.11
N LYS A 286 -32.61 4.20 -5.99
CA LYS A 286 -33.91 3.65 -6.38
C LYS A 286 -34.61 2.92 -5.23
N SER A 287 -33.85 2.15 -4.44
CA SER A 287 -34.41 1.35 -3.33
C SER A 287 -34.95 2.19 -2.18
N LYS A 288 -34.48 3.45 -2.01
CA LYS A 288 -35.01 4.42 -1.05
C LYS A 288 -36.46 4.86 -1.34
N ALA A 289 -37.03 4.48 -2.49
CA ALA A 289 -38.44 4.66 -2.81
C ALA A 289 -39.32 3.49 -2.31
N LEU A 290 -38.74 2.38 -1.90
CA LEU A 290 -39.45 1.22 -1.37
C LEU A 290 -39.86 1.46 0.10
N PRO A 291 -40.94 0.83 0.58
CA PRO A 291 -41.28 0.80 2.00
C PRO A 291 -40.17 0.15 2.83
N SER A 292 -40.08 0.51 4.13
CA SER A 292 -39.30 -0.25 5.11
C SER A 292 -40.23 -0.75 6.23
N LEU A 293 -39.98 -1.96 6.71
CA LEU A 293 -40.74 -2.66 7.71
C LEU A 293 -39.82 -3.11 8.85
N GLY A 294 -40.13 -2.70 10.06
CA GLY A 294 -39.44 -3.13 11.27
C GLY A 294 -40.42 -3.59 12.35
N ALA A 295 -39.97 -4.44 13.23
CA ALA A 295 -40.69 -4.82 14.44
C ALA A 295 -39.83 -4.54 15.67
N ALA A 296 -40.48 -4.23 16.79
CA ALA A 296 -39.81 -4.04 18.06
C ALA A 296 -40.63 -4.63 19.20
N VAL A 297 -39.96 -5.19 20.20
CA VAL A 297 -40.52 -5.61 21.47
C VAL A 297 -39.84 -4.78 22.55
N ASN A 298 -40.66 -4.05 23.33
CA ASN A 298 -40.15 -3.24 24.43
C ASN A 298 -40.67 -3.86 25.76
N PHE A 299 -39.79 -3.94 26.72
CA PHE A 299 -40.07 -4.30 28.09
C PHE A 299 -39.36 -3.31 29.00
N GLY A 300 -40.06 -2.85 30.06
CA GLY A 300 -39.42 -1.89 30.96
C GLY A 300 -40.19 -1.64 32.24
N TYR A 301 -39.61 -0.78 33.05
CA TYR A 301 -40.12 -0.31 34.30
C TYR A 301 -40.03 1.22 34.36
N ASN A 302 -41.12 1.83 34.85
CA ASN A 302 -41.14 3.26 35.16
C ASN A 302 -41.40 3.43 36.66
N SER A 303 -40.76 4.39 37.27
CA SER A 303 -40.97 4.78 38.65
C SER A 303 -41.10 6.30 38.74
N PHE A 304 -42.02 6.74 39.59
CA PHE A 304 -42.41 8.11 39.71
C PHE A 304 -42.41 8.51 41.20
N GLY A 305 -41.95 9.71 41.51
CA GLY A 305 -41.90 10.20 42.88
C GLY A 305 -41.75 11.73 42.97
N ASN A 306 -42.12 12.33 44.08
CA ASN A 306 -41.87 13.74 44.38
C ASN A 306 -40.54 13.97 45.11
N GLU A 307 -39.91 12.86 45.57
CA GLU A 307 -38.56 12.80 46.17
C GLU A 307 -37.69 11.77 45.43
N PHE A 308 -36.38 11.86 45.56
CA PHE A 308 -35.45 10.94 44.93
C PHE A 308 -35.27 9.68 45.80
N THR A 309 -36.17 8.71 45.64
CA THR A 309 -36.22 7.48 46.44
C THR A 309 -36.07 6.20 45.64
N PHE A 310 -35.62 6.30 44.39
CA PHE A 310 -35.61 5.17 43.41
C PHE A 310 -34.82 3.94 43.82
N PHE A 311 -33.89 4.06 44.76
CA PHE A 311 -33.09 2.94 45.27
C PHE A 311 -33.62 2.39 46.62
N ASN A 312 -34.73 2.93 47.13
CA ASN A 312 -35.33 2.42 48.35
C ASN A 312 -36.14 1.15 48.07
N GLN A 313 -36.20 0.23 49.04
CA GLN A 313 -36.91 -1.04 48.89
C GLN A 313 -38.42 -0.88 48.66
N ASP A 314 -39.01 0.17 49.19
CA ASP A 314 -40.45 0.48 49.10
C ASP A 314 -40.85 1.24 47.83
N GLN A 315 -39.87 1.56 46.96
CA GLN A 315 -40.11 2.28 45.71
C GLN A 315 -40.93 1.44 44.73
N ARG A 316 -42.05 1.99 44.32
CA ARG A 316 -42.94 1.32 43.37
C ARG A 316 -42.39 1.46 41.92
N TRP A 317 -42.19 0.32 41.27
CA TRP A 317 -41.85 0.25 39.86
C TRP A 317 -43.03 -0.35 39.08
N LEU A 318 -43.48 0.37 38.06
CA LEU A 318 -44.56 -0.03 37.17
C LEU A 318 -43.92 -0.64 35.89
N ASN A 319 -44.22 -1.92 35.68
CA ASN A 319 -43.75 -2.60 34.46
C ASN A 319 -44.68 -2.29 33.28
N PHE A 320 -44.08 -2.32 32.10
CA PHE A 320 -44.80 -2.28 30.83
C PHE A 320 -44.15 -3.17 29.82
N SER A 321 -44.92 -3.68 28.85
CA SER A 321 -44.42 -4.38 27.68
C SER A 321 -45.31 -4.07 26.50
N ASN A 322 -44.69 -3.93 25.33
CA ASN A 322 -45.44 -3.75 24.10
C ASN A 322 -44.68 -4.39 22.91
N VAL A 323 -45.45 -4.76 21.91
CA VAL A 323 -44.93 -5.23 20.59
C VAL A 323 -45.45 -4.23 19.57
N GLY A 324 -44.55 -3.71 18.74
CA GLY A 324 -44.87 -2.76 17.69
C GLY A 324 -44.34 -3.22 16.35
N VAL A 325 -45.08 -2.95 15.29
CA VAL A 325 -44.64 -3.09 13.91
C VAL A 325 -44.73 -1.71 13.26
N ASN A 326 -43.64 -1.28 12.64
CA ASN A 326 -43.55 0.03 11.99
C ASN A 326 -43.35 -0.16 10.49
N LEU A 327 -44.29 0.32 9.68
CA LEU A 327 -44.21 0.41 8.23
C LEU A 327 -44.02 1.87 7.85
N ASN A 328 -42.83 2.17 7.26
CA ASN A 328 -42.54 3.49 6.72
C ASN A 328 -42.64 3.47 5.20
N VAL A 329 -43.57 4.26 4.62
CA VAL A 329 -43.79 4.35 3.19
C VAL A 329 -43.47 5.77 2.72
N PRO A 330 -42.37 5.98 1.99
CA PRO A 330 -42.01 7.32 1.52
C PRO A 330 -42.85 7.72 0.29
N ILE A 331 -43.92 8.53 0.52
CA ILE A 331 -44.89 8.90 -0.52
C ILE A 331 -44.37 10.03 -1.42
N PHE A 332 -43.99 11.17 -0.88
CA PHE A 332 -43.59 12.35 -1.64
C PHE A 332 -42.32 12.99 -1.05
N SER A 333 -41.45 13.48 -1.87
CA SER A 333 -40.11 14.03 -1.49
C SER A 333 -39.76 15.30 -2.26
N SER A 334 -40.75 16.03 -2.77
CA SER A 334 -40.55 17.25 -3.58
C SER A 334 -39.52 17.04 -4.70
N PHE A 335 -39.59 15.88 -5.38
CA PHE A 335 -38.65 15.42 -6.42
C PHE A 335 -37.18 15.20 -5.98
N GLY A 336 -36.86 15.35 -4.70
CA GLY A 336 -35.50 15.15 -4.20
C GLY A 336 -34.95 13.75 -4.45
N ARG A 337 -35.79 12.69 -4.38
CA ARG A 337 -35.38 11.31 -4.71
C ARG A 337 -35.10 11.15 -6.20
N SER A 338 -35.93 11.76 -7.07
CA SER A 338 -35.72 11.75 -8.52
C SER A 338 -34.39 12.39 -8.89
N SER A 339 -34.09 13.55 -8.30
CA SER A 339 -32.82 14.27 -8.53
C SER A 339 -31.60 13.44 -8.09
N ARG A 340 -31.65 12.79 -6.89
CA ARG A 340 -30.58 11.89 -6.46
C ARG A 340 -30.40 10.67 -7.38
N THR A 341 -31.50 10.08 -7.83
CA THR A 341 -31.47 8.97 -8.79
C THR A 341 -30.83 9.41 -10.12
N GLN A 342 -31.16 10.61 -10.61
CA GLN A 342 -30.57 11.15 -11.83
C GLN A 342 -29.08 11.44 -11.65
N GLN A 343 -28.64 11.99 -10.51
CA GLN A 343 -27.22 12.17 -10.19
C GLN A 343 -26.48 10.83 -10.19
N ALA A 344 -27.04 9.79 -9.55
CA ALA A 344 -26.45 8.46 -9.54
C ALA A 344 -26.36 7.84 -10.94
N LYS A 345 -27.37 8.08 -11.81
CA LYS A 345 -27.33 7.66 -13.21
C LYS A 345 -26.21 8.36 -13.98
N ILE A 346 -26.04 9.67 -13.81
CA ILE A 346 -24.96 10.42 -14.44
C ILE A 346 -23.60 9.90 -13.95
N ALA A 347 -23.44 9.66 -12.65
CA ALA A 347 -22.21 9.09 -12.09
C ALA A 347 -21.87 7.69 -12.63
N LEU A 348 -22.91 6.89 -12.93
CA LEU A 348 -22.73 5.59 -13.59
C LEU A 348 -22.22 5.76 -15.03
N GLU A 349 -22.81 6.66 -15.82
CA GLU A 349 -22.35 6.91 -17.20
C GLU A 349 -20.92 7.48 -17.22
N GLN A 350 -20.56 8.37 -16.30
CA GLN A 350 -19.17 8.84 -16.12
C GLN A 350 -18.21 7.67 -15.82
N SER A 351 -18.62 6.73 -14.97
CA SER A 351 -17.79 5.56 -14.63
C SER A 351 -17.61 4.61 -15.82
N LYS A 352 -18.61 4.46 -16.70
CA LYS A 352 -18.48 3.70 -17.96
C LYS A 352 -17.45 4.34 -18.89
N THR A 353 -17.52 5.66 -19.06
CA THR A 353 -16.56 6.41 -19.87
C THR A 353 -15.14 6.25 -19.30
N GLN A 354 -14.98 6.34 -17.97
CA GLN A 354 -13.69 6.16 -17.32
C GLN A 354 -13.15 4.74 -17.51
N LEU A 355 -14.00 3.71 -17.45
CA LEU A 355 -13.57 2.32 -17.70
C LEU A 355 -13.09 2.14 -19.15
N THR A 356 -13.80 2.70 -20.14
CA THR A 356 -13.36 2.70 -21.53
C THR A 356 -12.02 3.42 -21.71
N GLN A 357 -11.83 4.57 -21.06
CA GLN A 357 -10.56 5.29 -21.08
C GLN A 357 -9.43 4.42 -20.47
N THR A 358 -9.69 3.79 -19.34
CA THR A 358 -8.71 2.89 -18.68
C THR A 358 -8.33 1.73 -19.59
N GLU A 359 -9.30 1.13 -20.29
CA GLU A 359 -9.04 0.06 -21.27
C GLU A 359 -8.08 0.52 -22.38
N GLN A 360 -8.32 1.70 -22.97
CA GLN A 360 -7.46 2.24 -24.02
C GLN A 360 -6.06 2.59 -23.50
N GLN A 361 -5.96 3.14 -22.28
CA GLN A 361 -4.69 3.44 -21.64
C GLN A 361 -3.88 2.16 -21.36
N LEU A 362 -4.52 1.10 -20.89
CA LEU A 362 -3.85 -0.19 -20.64
C LEU A 362 -3.35 -0.85 -21.93
N LYS A 363 -4.13 -0.79 -23.02
CA LYS A 363 -3.67 -1.26 -24.34
C LYS A 363 -2.43 -0.49 -24.79
N LEU A 364 -2.44 0.84 -24.69
CA LEU A 364 -1.28 1.65 -25.03
C LEU A 364 -0.07 1.36 -24.13
N GLN A 365 -0.29 1.19 -22.82
CA GLN A 365 0.78 0.85 -21.89
C GLN A 365 1.40 -0.52 -22.19
N PHE A 366 0.59 -1.49 -22.58
CA PHE A 366 1.07 -2.81 -22.98
C PHE A 366 1.94 -2.72 -24.24
N GLU A 367 1.48 -2.05 -25.31
CA GLU A 367 2.27 -1.87 -26.53
C GLU A 367 3.58 -1.15 -26.26
N LYS A 368 3.55 -0.12 -25.42
CA LYS A 368 4.77 0.57 -24.98
C LYS A 368 5.72 -0.36 -24.22
N ALA A 369 5.22 -1.10 -23.21
CA ALA A 369 6.07 -1.99 -22.42
C ALA A 369 6.66 -3.12 -23.27
N LYS A 370 5.91 -3.64 -24.23
CA LYS A 370 6.38 -4.62 -25.21
C LYS A 370 7.52 -4.06 -26.06
N SER A 371 7.33 -2.86 -26.64
CA SER A 371 8.35 -2.16 -27.42
C SER A 371 9.58 -1.83 -26.58
N ASP A 372 9.40 -1.35 -25.35
CA ASP A 372 10.49 -1.06 -24.42
C ASP A 372 11.32 -2.33 -24.08
N TYR A 373 10.66 -3.47 -23.89
CA TYR A 373 11.33 -4.73 -23.61
C TYR A 373 12.08 -5.24 -24.85
N GLU A 374 11.48 -5.22 -26.03
CA GLU A 374 12.11 -5.58 -27.30
C GLU A 374 13.38 -4.73 -27.54
N PHE A 375 13.26 -3.41 -27.39
CA PHE A 375 14.39 -2.49 -27.49
C PHE A 375 15.49 -2.80 -26.47
N SER A 376 15.15 -3.16 -25.23
CA SER A 376 16.15 -3.51 -24.22
C SER A 376 16.96 -4.77 -24.60
N LEU A 377 16.35 -5.75 -25.26
CA LEU A 377 17.05 -6.94 -25.77
C LEU A 377 18.00 -6.61 -26.92
N GLU A 378 17.60 -5.73 -27.83
CA GLU A 378 18.47 -5.23 -28.90
C GLU A 378 19.65 -4.44 -28.34
N GLN A 379 19.39 -3.55 -27.36
CA GLN A 379 20.43 -2.78 -26.68
C GLN A 379 21.41 -3.68 -25.91
N LEU A 380 20.95 -4.74 -25.27
CA LEU A 380 21.82 -5.72 -24.61
C LEU A 380 22.81 -6.35 -25.60
N THR A 381 22.32 -6.74 -26.77
CA THR A 381 23.16 -7.33 -27.84
C THR A 381 24.17 -6.31 -28.35
N THR A 382 23.74 -5.08 -28.62
CA THR A 382 24.57 -4.00 -29.12
C THR A 382 25.64 -3.59 -28.10
N SER A 383 25.25 -3.39 -26.83
CA SER A 383 26.19 -2.99 -25.78
C SER A 383 27.23 -4.07 -25.48
N LYS A 384 26.86 -5.36 -25.55
CA LYS A 384 27.79 -6.47 -25.42
C LYS A 384 28.83 -6.48 -26.56
N SER A 385 28.39 -6.24 -27.81
CA SER A 385 29.28 -6.10 -28.96
C SER A 385 30.25 -4.92 -28.80
N ASN A 386 29.71 -3.76 -28.36
CA ASN A 386 30.53 -2.57 -28.13
C ASN A 386 31.53 -2.76 -26.99
N LEU A 387 31.16 -3.45 -25.92
CA LEU A 387 32.09 -3.81 -24.84
C LEU A 387 33.26 -4.67 -25.39
N ASN A 388 32.97 -5.71 -26.15
CA ASN A 388 34.02 -6.57 -26.76
C ASN A 388 34.94 -5.77 -27.69
N LEU A 389 34.42 -4.78 -28.43
CA LEU A 389 35.21 -3.87 -29.26
C LEU A 389 36.09 -2.94 -28.43
N ALA A 390 35.53 -2.35 -27.39
CA ALA A 390 36.26 -1.44 -26.49
C ALA A 390 37.40 -2.16 -25.74
N GLU A 391 37.17 -3.40 -25.28
CA GLU A 391 38.21 -4.23 -24.68
C GLU A 391 39.37 -4.49 -25.65
N ARG A 392 39.07 -4.80 -26.93
CA ARG A 392 40.10 -4.98 -27.94
C ARG A 392 40.87 -3.70 -28.27
N ILE A 393 40.17 -2.56 -28.29
CA ILE A 393 40.80 -1.24 -28.54
C ILE A 393 41.75 -0.89 -27.41
N GLU A 394 41.27 -1.02 -26.16
CA GLU A 394 42.06 -0.72 -24.96
C GLU A 394 43.30 -1.61 -24.90
N ASN A 395 43.18 -2.93 -25.09
CA ASN A 395 44.30 -3.86 -25.11
C ASN A 395 45.37 -3.49 -26.18
N LYS A 396 44.92 -3.09 -27.37
CA LYS A 396 45.86 -2.64 -28.44
C LYS A 396 46.55 -1.36 -28.02
N ASN A 397 45.86 -0.40 -27.47
CA ASN A 397 46.48 0.87 -27.03
C ASN A 397 47.40 0.67 -25.83
N GLN A 398 47.10 -0.27 -24.93
CA GLN A 398 48.00 -0.63 -23.83
C GLN A 398 49.30 -1.24 -24.33
N ILE A 399 49.27 -2.11 -25.37
CA ILE A 399 50.44 -2.67 -26.00
C ILE A 399 51.25 -1.56 -26.70
N LYS A 400 50.60 -0.73 -27.53
CA LYS A 400 51.26 0.39 -28.24
C LYS A 400 51.92 1.36 -27.27
N PHE A 401 51.28 1.67 -26.16
CA PHE A 401 51.82 2.56 -25.12
C PHE A 401 53.09 1.96 -24.49
N LYS A 402 53.10 0.66 -24.17
CA LYS A 402 54.28 -0.04 -23.66
C LYS A 402 55.43 -0.07 -24.62
N GLU A 403 55.14 -0.12 -25.93
CA GLU A 403 56.14 -0.10 -27.03
C GLU A 403 56.56 1.34 -27.42
N GLY A 404 56.02 2.37 -26.74
CA GLY A 404 56.31 3.78 -27.07
C GLY A 404 55.67 4.27 -28.36
N LEU A 405 54.68 3.55 -28.91
CA LEU A 405 54.01 3.84 -30.19
C LEU A 405 52.67 4.59 -30.00
N ALA A 406 52.23 4.81 -28.77
CA ALA A 406 51.05 5.61 -28.40
C ALA A 406 51.35 6.49 -27.18
N SER A 407 50.66 7.64 -27.08
CA SER A 407 50.75 8.54 -25.92
C SER A 407 49.91 8.02 -24.74
N SER A 408 50.19 8.56 -23.54
CA SER A 408 49.33 8.36 -22.38
C SER A 408 47.89 8.87 -22.62
N PHE A 409 47.72 9.91 -23.42
CA PHE A 409 46.45 10.44 -23.84
C PHE A 409 45.62 9.41 -24.65
N ASP A 410 46.27 8.74 -25.64
CA ASP A 410 45.61 7.70 -26.44
C ASP A 410 45.19 6.51 -25.59
N LEU A 411 46.03 6.09 -24.64
CA LEU A 411 45.71 5.03 -23.70
C LEU A 411 44.54 5.45 -22.77
N THR A 412 44.61 6.62 -22.19
CA THR A 412 43.52 7.14 -21.29
C THR A 412 42.20 7.21 -22.03
N LYS A 413 42.19 7.71 -23.27
CA LYS A 413 40.97 7.77 -24.10
C LYS A 413 40.39 6.36 -24.38
N ALA A 414 41.23 5.38 -24.64
CA ALA A 414 40.80 3.98 -24.84
C ALA A 414 40.25 3.38 -23.54
N GLN A 415 40.83 3.70 -22.37
CA GLN A 415 40.38 3.26 -21.06
C GLN A 415 39.01 3.92 -20.68
N GLU A 416 38.83 5.20 -20.94
CA GLU A 416 37.54 5.89 -20.74
C GLU A 416 36.45 5.27 -21.62
N GLN A 417 36.77 4.95 -22.89
CA GLN A 417 35.84 4.29 -23.81
C GLN A 417 35.44 2.89 -23.29
N LEU A 418 36.42 2.10 -22.81
CA LEU A 418 36.17 0.79 -22.22
C LEU A 418 35.28 0.92 -20.97
N TYR A 419 35.62 1.85 -20.07
CA TYR A 419 34.84 2.09 -18.85
C TYR A 419 33.40 2.48 -19.19
N SER A 420 33.18 3.41 -20.10
CA SER A 420 31.84 3.80 -20.57
C SER A 420 31.08 2.60 -21.18
N ALA A 421 31.74 1.76 -21.99
CA ALA A 421 31.10 0.57 -22.55
C ALA A 421 30.72 -0.46 -21.47
N GLN A 422 31.57 -0.65 -20.44
CA GLN A 422 31.29 -1.51 -19.30
C GLN A 422 30.04 -1.04 -18.53
N GLN A 423 29.97 0.26 -18.19
CA GLN A 423 28.82 0.83 -17.49
C GLN A 423 27.52 0.72 -18.31
N THR A 424 27.61 1.02 -19.62
CA THR A 424 26.46 0.88 -20.53
C THR A 424 25.98 -0.57 -20.59
N TYR A 425 26.87 -1.54 -20.66
CA TYR A 425 26.50 -2.96 -20.69
C TYR A 425 25.82 -3.40 -19.38
N LEU A 426 26.35 -3.01 -18.21
CA LEU A 426 25.73 -3.29 -16.92
C LEU A 426 24.33 -2.66 -16.81
N GLN A 427 24.17 -1.43 -17.26
CA GLN A 427 22.87 -0.76 -17.25
C GLN A 427 21.86 -1.46 -18.16
N THR A 428 22.28 -1.90 -19.36
CA THR A 428 21.36 -2.63 -20.26
C THR A 428 20.96 -3.99 -19.72
N MET A 429 21.82 -4.66 -18.94
CA MET A 429 21.45 -5.89 -18.22
C MET A 429 20.31 -5.63 -17.22
N LEU A 430 20.44 -4.59 -16.44
CA LEU A 430 19.40 -4.20 -15.48
C LEU A 430 18.10 -3.77 -16.20
N ASP A 431 18.22 -3.06 -17.32
CA ASP A 431 17.07 -2.61 -18.10
C ASP A 431 16.25 -3.78 -18.64
N VAL A 432 16.90 -4.85 -19.14
CA VAL A 432 16.19 -6.08 -19.57
C VAL A 432 15.37 -6.67 -18.43
N ILE A 433 15.94 -6.79 -17.24
CA ILE A 433 15.25 -7.33 -16.06
C ILE A 433 14.03 -6.48 -15.70
N ASN A 434 14.20 -5.16 -15.65
CA ASN A 434 13.14 -4.22 -15.25
C ASN A 434 12.04 -4.13 -16.31
N LYS A 435 12.38 -4.06 -17.61
CA LYS A 435 11.39 -3.98 -18.70
C LYS A 435 10.56 -5.27 -18.81
N ARG A 436 11.21 -6.44 -18.60
CA ARG A 436 10.48 -7.70 -18.48
C ARG A 436 9.50 -7.68 -17.31
N ALA A 437 9.94 -7.27 -16.13
CA ALA A 437 9.07 -7.20 -14.94
C ALA A 437 7.84 -6.31 -15.16
N THR A 438 8.02 -5.15 -15.82
CA THR A 438 6.93 -4.25 -16.18
C THR A 438 5.96 -4.90 -17.17
N LEU A 439 6.44 -5.62 -18.18
CA LEU A 439 5.60 -6.33 -19.15
C LEU A 439 4.84 -7.49 -18.49
N GLU A 440 5.48 -8.29 -17.63
CA GLU A 440 4.86 -9.37 -16.85
C GLU A 440 3.74 -8.84 -15.94
N LYS A 441 3.95 -7.69 -15.30
CA LYS A 441 2.94 -7.03 -14.47
C LYS A 441 1.68 -6.68 -15.28
N LEU A 442 1.85 -6.12 -16.47
CA LEU A 442 0.72 -5.79 -17.35
C LEU A 442 -0.04 -7.03 -17.82
N LEU A 443 0.67 -8.12 -18.08
CA LEU A 443 0.11 -9.42 -18.44
C LEU A 443 -0.50 -10.17 -17.23
N ASN A 444 -0.36 -9.64 -16.01
CA ASN A 444 -0.77 -10.30 -14.76
C ASN A 444 -0.13 -11.69 -14.58
N LYS A 445 1.14 -11.81 -14.98
CA LYS A 445 1.94 -13.02 -14.73
C LYS A 445 2.54 -12.98 -13.32
N ASN A 446 2.25 -14.02 -12.54
CA ASN A 446 2.75 -14.19 -11.17
C ASN A 446 4.19 -14.73 -11.12
#